data_f4058d5b5fefae35f755a844580fb156
#
_entry.id   f4058d5b5fefae35f755a844580fb156
#
_cell.length_a   1.000
_cell.length_b   1.000
_cell.length_c   1.000
_cell.angle_alpha   90.00
_cell.angle_beta   90.00
_cell.angle_gamma   90.00
#
_symmetry.space_group_name_H-M   'P 1'
#
loop_
_entity.id
_entity.type
_entity.pdbx_description
1 polymer ?
#
loop_
_entity_poly.entity_id
_entity_poly.type
_entity_poly.pdbx_seq_one_letter_code
_entity_poly.pdbx_strand_id
1 'polypeptide(L)'
;MNAYIERVIEDVKRRDPDQKEFIQTVEEVLRSLEKVVEQHPEYEKAGLLERLVEPERVIQFRVPWVNDAGEVKVNRGFRVQFNSAIGPYKGGLRFASHVNQSVMKFLGFEQIFKNSLTTLPMGGGKGGSDFDPRSEEHTSELQSQSVISYAVFCLDGSTV
;
A
#
# COMPACT_ATOMS: atom_id res chain seq x y z
N MET A 1 -21.66 6.55 -16.76
CA MET A 1 -20.45 5.95 -16.19
C MET A 1 -19.46 5.70 -17.32
N ASN A 2 -18.25 6.15 -17.17
CA ASN A 2 -17.23 6.16 -18.23
C ASN A 2 -16.75 4.72 -18.53
N ALA A 3 -16.81 4.29 -19.79
CA ALA A 3 -16.45 2.92 -20.20
C ALA A 3 -14.97 2.56 -19.89
N TYR A 4 -14.09 3.53 -19.95
CA TYR A 4 -12.67 3.35 -19.59
C TYR A 4 -12.50 3.00 -18.11
N ILE A 5 -13.17 3.73 -17.23
CA ILE A 5 -13.13 3.48 -15.77
C ILE A 5 -13.69 2.08 -15.45
N GLU A 6 -14.83 1.71 -16.01
CA GLU A 6 -15.42 0.38 -15.76
C GLU A 6 -14.50 -0.75 -16.23
N ARG A 7 -13.88 -0.61 -17.41
CA ARG A 7 -12.91 -1.59 -17.91
C ARG A 7 -11.74 -1.77 -16.92
N VAL A 8 -11.17 -0.67 -16.41
CA VAL A 8 -10.05 -0.75 -15.45
C VAL A 8 -10.48 -1.39 -14.13
N ILE A 9 -11.66 -1.05 -13.61
CA ILE A 9 -12.21 -1.67 -12.39
C ILE A 9 -12.39 -3.18 -12.58
N GLU A 10 -12.98 -3.62 -13.69
CA GLU A 10 -13.18 -5.05 -13.98
C GLU A 10 -11.83 -5.78 -14.17
N ASP A 11 -10.82 -5.14 -14.73
CA ASP A 11 -9.49 -5.70 -14.82
C ASP A 11 -8.83 -5.89 -13.44
N VAL A 12 -9.00 -4.94 -12.52
CA VAL A 12 -8.53 -5.08 -11.13
C VAL A 12 -9.24 -6.22 -10.42
N LYS A 13 -10.57 -6.32 -10.53
CA LYS A 13 -11.35 -7.43 -9.94
C LYS A 13 -10.89 -8.79 -10.44
N ARG A 14 -10.60 -8.90 -11.72
CA ARG A 14 -10.14 -10.15 -12.34
C ARG A 14 -8.73 -10.56 -11.88
N ARG A 15 -7.82 -9.58 -11.70
CA ARG A 15 -6.43 -9.83 -11.28
C ARG A 15 -6.30 -10.12 -9.79
N ASP A 16 -7.07 -9.42 -8.98
CA ASP A 16 -6.95 -9.40 -7.52
C ASP A 16 -8.26 -9.78 -6.80
N PRO A 17 -8.93 -10.90 -7.16
CA PRO A 17 -10.30 -11.20 -6.70
C PRO A 17 -10.45 -11.30 -5.19
N ASP A 18 -9.37 -11.63 -4.48
CA ASP A 18 -9.35 -11.79 -3.03
C ASP A 18 -8.99 -10.49 -2.27
N GLN A 19 -8.70 -9.41 -2.99
CA GLN A 19 -8.25 -8.14 -2.40
C GLN A 19 -9.40 -7.14 -2.25
N LYS A 20 -10.39 -7.49 -1.42
CA LYS A 20 -11.66 -6.76 -1.30
C LYS A 20 -11.50 -5.28 -0.93
N GLU A 21 -10.66 -4.98 0.06
CA GLU A 21 -10.42 -3.61 0.53
C GLU A 21 -9.78 -2.76 -0.57
N PHE A 22 -8.84 -3.35 -1.30
CA PHE A 22 -8.19 -2.68 -2.42
C PHE A 22 -9.17 -2.42 -3.57
N ILE A 23 -9.95 -3.43 -3.98
CA ILE A 23 -10.95 -3.31 -5.04
C ILE A 23 -11.96 -2.21 -4.71
N GLN A 24 -12.51 -2.22 -3.49
CA GLN A 24 -13.47 -1.20 -3.05
C GLN A 24 -12.88 0.21 -3.17
N THR A 25 -11.66 0.40 -2.70
CA THR A 25 -11.00 1.71 -2.75
C THR A 25 -10.72 2.16 -4.19
N VAL A 26 -10.31 1.24 -5.06
CA VAL A 26 -10.15 1.53 -6.50
C VAL A 26 -11.47 1.98 -7.12
N GLU A 27 -12.56 1.28 -6.86
CA GLU A 27 -13.88 1.67 -7.37
C GLU A 27 -14.28 3.07 -6.92
N GLU A 28 -14.17 3.35 -5.64
CA GLU A 28 -14.55 4.65 -5.07
C GLU A 28 -13.73 5.80 -5.67
N VAL A 29 -12.42 5.62 -5.74
CA VAL A 29 -11.52 6.66 -6.27
C VAL A 29 -11.70 6.85 -7.77
N LEU A 30 -11.69 5.79 -8.58
CA LEU A 30 -11.79 5.93 -10.03
C LEU A 30 -13.14 6.53 -10.45
N ARG A 31 -14.24 6.19 -9.76
CA ARG A 31 -15.55 6.83 -10.03
C ARG A 31 -15.55 8.32 -9.71
N SER A 32 -14.79 8.75 -8.71
CA SER A 32 -14.66 10.18 -8.40
C SER A 32 -13.89 10.97 -9.47
N LEU A 33 -13.06 10.27 -10.28
CA LEU A 33 -12.27 10.87 -11.36
C LEU A 33 -13.02 10.94 -12.70
N GLU A 34 -14.28 10.48 -12.79
CA GLU A 34 -15.04 10.39 -14.05
C GLU A 34 -15.02 11.69 -14.86
N LYS A 35 -15.32 12.81 -14.22
CA LYS A 35 -15.32 14.11 -14.89
C LYS A 35 -13.96 14.54 -15.45
N VAL A 36 -12.90 14.16 -14.75
CA VAL A 36 -11.53 14.47 -15.18
C VAL A 36 -11.16 13.63 -16.41
N VAL A 37 -11.48 12.34 -16.37
CA VAL A 37 -11.21 11.41 -17.48
C VAL A 37 -12.00 11.78 -18.74
N GLU A 38 -13.25 12.25 -18.59
CA GLU A 38 -14.06 12.72 -19.72
C GLU A 38 -13.49 13.96 -20.40
N GLN A 39 -12.86 14.83 -19.62
CA GLN A 39 -12.22 16.05 -20.15
C GLN A 39 -10.83 15.78 -20.78
N HIS A 40 -10.23 14.63 -20.50
CA HIS A 40 -8.86 14.28 -20.87
C HIS A 40 -8.76 12.90 -21.55
N PRO A 41 -9.28 12.74 -22.80
CA PRO A 41 -9.23 11.46 -23.52
C PRO A 41 -7.82 10.94 -23.79
N GLU A 42 -6.82 11.83 -23.71
CA GLU A 42 -5.41 11.43 -23.80
C GLU A 42 -4.96 10.52 -22.65
N TYR A 43 -5.63 10.56 -21.50
CA TYR A 43 -5.30 9.71 -20.35
C TYR A 43 -5.59 8.22 -20.63
N GLU A 44 -6.67 7.92 -21.34
CA GLU A 44 -6.94 6.55 -21.78
C GLU A 44 -5.87 6.04 -22.75
N LYS A 45 -5.50 6.87 -23.73
CA LYS A 45 -4.45 6.50 -24.70
C LYS A 45 -3.09 6.25 -24.03
N ALA A 46 -2.82 6.94 -22.94
CA ALA A 46 -1.60 6.79 -22.14
C ALA A 46 -1.67 5.63 -21.13
N GLY A 47 -2.80 4.94 -20.98
CA GLY A 47 -3.01 3.91 -19.96
C GLY A 47 -2.83 4.44 -18.54
N LEU A 48 -3.30 5.67 -18.28
CA LEU A 48 -3.04 6.35 -17.01
C LEU A 48 -3.65 5.60 -15.83
N LEU A 49 -4.93 5.19 -15.94
CA LEU A 49 -5.63 4.52 -14.83
C LEU A 49 -5.07 3.13 -14.58
N GLU A 50 -4.71 2.38 -15.62
CA GLU A 50 -4.08 1.06 -15.49
C GLU A 50 -2.77 1.16 -14.70
N ARG A 51 -1.94 2.16 -14.97
CA ARG A 51 -0.70 2.41 -14.22
C ARG A 51 -0.95 2.94 -12.81
N LEU A 52 -2.04 3.66 -12.63
CA LEU A 52 -2.38 4.26 -11.34
C LEU A 52 -2.88 3.21 -10.33
N VAL A 53 -3.57 2.17 -10.79
CA VAL A 53 -4.10 1.10 -9.93
C VAL A 53 -3.14 -0.08 -9.74
N GLU A 54 -1.99 -0.09 -10.43
CA GLU A 54 -0.99 -1.14 -10.28
C GLU A 54 0.22 -0.61 -9.50
N PRO A 55 0.56 -1.21 -8.34
CA PRO A 55 1.76 -0.82 -7.61
C PRO A 55 3.04 -1.16 -8.40
N GLU A 56 4.04 -0.30 -8.33
CA GLU A 56 5.34 -0.55 -8.97
C GLU A 56 6.05 -1.75 -8.33
N ARG A 57 5.88 -1.96 -7.01
CA ARG A 57 6.45 -3.10 -6.30
C ARG A 57 5.69 -3.42 -5.02
N VAL A 58 5.46 -4.71 -4.78
CA VAL A 58 4.97 -5.24 -3.51
C VAL A 58 6.01 -6.20 -2.96
N ILE A 59 6.44 -5.99 -1.72
CA ILE A 59 7.41 -6.82 -1.02
C ILE A 59 6.72 -7.39 0.21
N GLN A 60 6.69 -8.71 0.33
CA GLN A 60 6.26 -9.43 1.53
C GLN A 60 7.46 -10.17 2.09
N PHE A 61 7.65 -10.10 3.40
CA PHE A 61 8.76 -10.74 4.07
C PHE A 61 8.36 -11.32 5.43
N ARG A 62 9.12 -12.31 5.88
CA ARG A 62 8.95 -12.96 7.17
C ARG A 62 9.65 -12.17 8.27
N VAL A 63 8.96 -11.99 9.40
CA VAL A 63 9.50 -11.34 10.60
C VAL A 63 9.43 -12.33 11.77
N PRO A 64 10.51 -13.07 12.07
CA PRO A 64 10.60 -13.89 13.27
C PRO A 64 10.97 -13.03 14.49
N TRP A 65 10.38 -13.31 15.63
CA TRP A 65 10.68 -12.64 16.89
C TRP A 65 10.41 -13.60 18.07
N VAL A 66 10.90 -13.27 19.24
CA VAL A 66 10.71 -14.09 20.45
C VAL A 66 9.84 -13.31 21.42
N ASN A 67 8.78 -13.93 21.93
CA ASN A 67 7.91 -13.33 22.94
C ASN A 67 8.52 -13.39 24.35
N ASP A 68 7.87 -12.77 25.33
CA ASP A 68 8.32 -12.75 26.74
C ASP A 68 8.36 -14.13 27.40
N ALA A 69 7.60 -15.09 26.87
CA ALA A 69 7.64 -16.50 27.29
C ALA A 69 8.81 -17.31 26.67
N GLY A 70 9.64 -16.68 25.83
CA GLY A 70 10.72 -17.36 25.11
C GLY A 70 10.28 -18.16 23.87
N GLU A 71 9.04 -18.00 23.41
CA GLU A 71 8.53 -18.69 22.25
C GLU A 71 8.83 -17.93 20.95
N VAL A 72 9.22 -18.64 19.91
CA VAL A 72 9.40 -18.04 18.57
C VAL A 72 8.03 -17.83 17.93
N LYS A 73 7.77 -16.59 17.54
CA LYS A 73 6.61 -16.16 16.74
C LYS A 73 7.06 -15.71 15.36
N VAL A 74 6.17 -15.79 14.38
CA VAL A 74 6.47 -15.38 13.01
C VAL A 74 5.31 -14.53 12.47
N ASN A 75 5.61 -13.29 12.17
CA ASN A 75 4.69 -12.36 11.50
C ASN A 75 5.10 -12.13 10.04
N ARG A 76 4.20 -11.53 9.27
CA ARG A 76 4.44 -11.07 7.91
C ARG A 76 4.60 -9.56 7.91
N GLY A 77 5.68 -9.10 7.29
CA GLY A 77 5.88 -7.70 6.97
C GLY A 77 5.54 -7.42 5.51
N PHE A 78 5.07 -6.21 5.22
CA PHE A 78 4.70 -5.77 3.89
C PHE A 78 5.26 -4.38 3.62
N ARG A 79 5.73 -4.18 2.38
CA ARG A 79 6.02 -2.86 1.84
C ARG A 79 5.45 -2.75 0.44
N VAL A 80 4.54 -1.80 0.24
CA VAL A 80 4.00 -1.44 -1.07
C VAL A 80 4.64 -0.14 -1.51
N GLN A 81 5.44 -0.21 -2.57
CA GLN A 81 5.99 0.92 -3.31
C GLN A 81 5.02 1.18 -4.45
N PHE A 82 4.08 2.09 -4.24
CA PHE A 82 2.92 2.16 -5.12
C PHE A 82 3.18 2.98 -6.37
N ASN A 83 3.68 4.21 -6.21
CA ASN A 83 3.92 5.10 -7.35
C ASN A 83 5.02 6.11 -7.01
N SER A 84 6.01 6.24 -7.89
CA SER A 84 7.15 7.15 -7.76
C SER A 84 7.17 8.29 -8.78
N ALA A 85 6.08 8.47 -9.54
CA ALA A 85 6.04 9.44 -10.66
C ALA A 85 6.36 10.89 -10.25
N ILE A 86 6.04 11.28 -9.02
CA ILE A 86 6.28 12.64 -8.51
C ILE A 86 7.36 12.70 -7.41
N GLY A 87 7.98 11.58 -7.07
CA GLY A 87 9.06 11.53 -6.09
C GLY A 87 9.16 10.19 -5.36
N PRO A 88 10.05 10.08 -4.36
CA PRO A 88 10.29 8.84 -3.63
C PRO A 88 9.02 8.37 -2.91
N TYR A 89 8.91 7.05 -2.73
CA TYR A 89 7.78 6.46 -2.01
C TYR A 89 7.72 6.95 -0.56
N LYS A 90 6.66 7.63 -0.20
CA LYS A 90 6.41 8.11 1.15
C LYS A 90 5.06 7.61 1.67
N GLY A 91 5.04 7.20 2.93
CA GLY A 91 3.86 6.74 3.64
C GLY A 91 4.22 6.18 5.00
N GLY A 92 3.19 5.99 5.85
CA GLY A 92 3.37 5.50 7.22
C GLY A 92 3.43 3.97 7.31
N LEU A 93 3.55 3.49 8.54
CA LEU A 93 3.47 2.09 8.92
C LEU A 93 2.14 1.79 9.60
N ARG A 94 1.61 0.57 9.40
CA ARG A 94 0.44 0.06 10.09
C ARG A 94 0.74 -1.30 10.73
N PHE A 95 0.50 -1.41 12.02
CA PHE A 95 0.62 -2.65 12.79
C PHE A 95 -0.75 -3.04 13.34
N ALA A 96 -1.28 -4.18 12.92
CA ALA A 96 -2.53 -4.74 13.41
C ALA A 96 -2.70 -6.16 12.88
N SER A 97 -3.35 -7.04 13.65
CA SER A 97 -3.56 -8.46 13.29
C SER A 97 -4.26 -8.70 11.94
N HIS A 98 -5.07 -7.74 11.48
CA HIS A 98 -5.77 -7.80 10.20
C HIS A 98 -4.97 -7.27 8.99
N VAL A 99 -3.72 -6.85 9.19
CA VAL A 99 -2.88 -6.36 8.09
C VAL A 99 -2.53 -7.51 7.15
N ASN A 100 -2.83 -7.28 5.88
CA ASN A 100 -2.53 -8.18 4.77
C ASN A 100 -2.15 -7.37 3.51
N GLN A 101 -1.88 -8.03 2.41
CA GLN A 101 -1.49 -7.38 1.16
C GLN A 101 -2.59 -6.45 0.62
N SER A 102 -3.86 -6.85 0.69
CA SER A 102 -5.00 -6.02 0.25
C SER A 102 -5.06 -4.70 1.02
N VAL A 103 -4.97 -4.79 2.36
CA VAL A 103 -4.94 -3.63 3.26
C VAL A 103 -3.76 -2.71 2.92
N MET A 104 -2.58 -3.26 2.65
CA MET A 104 -1.41 -2.45 2.31
C MET A 104 -1.51 -1.83 0.91
N LYS A 105 -2.09 -2.54 -0.06
CA LYS A 105 -2.33 -1.99 -1.40
C LYS A 105 -3.32 -0.83 -1.35
N PHE A 106 -4.47 -0.97 -0.66
CA PHE A 106 -5.43 0.13 -0.58
C PHE A 106 -4.84 1.36 0.11
N LEU A 107 -4.13 1.17 1.23
CA LEU A 107 -3.49 2.29 1.95
C LEU A 107 -2.38 2.96 1.12
N GLY A 108 -1.64 2.18 0.32
CA GLY A 108 -0.63 2.71 -0.59
C GLY A 108 -1.24 3.48 -1.76
N PHE A 109 -2.36 3.00 -2.29
CA PHE A 109 -3.12 3.66 -3.34
C PHE A 109 -3.68 5.01 -2.87
N GLU A 110 -4.36 5.06 -1.71
CA GLU A 110 -4.79 6.32 -1.11
C GLU A 110 -3.63 7.30 -0.86
N GLN A 111 -2.47 6.76 -0.48
CA GLN A 111 -1.31 7.58 -0.17
C GLN A 111 -0.79 8.37 -1.38
N ILE A 112 -0.98 7.87 -2.61
CA ILE A 112 -0.64 8.59 -3.85
C ILE A 112 -1.39 9.93 -3.87
N PHE A 113 -2.70 9.89 -3.67
CA PHE A 113 -3.55 11.09 -3.73
C PHE A 113 -3.27 12.03 -2.57
N LYS A 114 -3.11 11.50 -1.35
CA LYS A 114 -2.74 12.31 -0.19
C LYS A 114 -1.45 13.10 -0.42
N ASN A 115 -0.43 12.45 -0.95
CA ASN A 115 0.87 13.07 -1.19
C ASN A 115 0.82 14.08 -2.34
N SER A 116 0.08 13.79 -3.42
CA SER A 116 -0.07 14.71 -4.55
C SER A 116 -0.69 16.06 -4.15
N LEU A 117 -1.57 16.05 -3.15
CA LEU A 117 -2.22 17.26 -2.64
C LEU A 117 -1.32 18.11 -1.74
N THR A 118 -0.16 17.60 -1.33
CA THR A 118 0.79 18.35 -0.48
C THR A 118 1.66 19.34 -1.26
N THR A 119 1.66 19.28 -2.59
CA THR A 119 2.56 20.00 -3.50
C THR A 119 4.05 19.65 -3.35
N LEU A 120 4.40 18.71 -2.47
CA LEU A 120 5.76 18.24 -2.30
C LEU A 120 6.09 17.10 -3.30
N PRO A 121 7.35 16.95 -3.72
CA PRO A 121 7.76 15.89 -4.66
C PRO A 121 7.85 14.53 -3.94
N MET A 122 6.72 13.97 -3.57
CA MET A 122 6.61 12.71 -2.86
C MET A 122 5.67 11.75 -3.60
N GLY A 123 6.16 10.56 -3.91
CA GLY A 123 5.35 9.43 -4.36
C GLY A 123 4.55 8.77 -3.23
N GLY A 124 3.83 7.71 -3.54
CA GLY A 124 3.02 6.97 -2.58
C GLY A 124 3.58 5.60 -2.26
N GLY A 125 3.62 5.29 -0.98
CA GLY A 125 3.98 3.95 -0.49
C GLY A 125 3.38 3.68 0.88
N LYS A 126 3.35 2.40 1.28
CA LYS A 126 2.82 1.98 2.58
C LYS A 126 3.54 0.74 3.08
N GLY A 127 3.79 0.69 4.37
CA GLY A 127 4.35 -0.48 5.03
C GLY A 127 3.50 -0.92 6.21
N GLY A 128 3.72 -2.15 6.68
CA GLY A 128 3.05 -2.65 7.86
C GLY A 128 3.31 -4.13 8.11
N SER A 129 2.69 -4.63 9.17
CA SER A 129 2.77 -6.04 9.58
C SER A 129 1.47 -6.47 10.25
N ASP A 130 1.18 -7.78 10.19
CA ASP A 130 0.11 -8.43 10.94
C ASP A 130 0.47 -8.61 12.45
N PHE A 131 1.58 -8.05 12.89
CA PHE A 131 1.92 -7.91 14.31
C PHE A 131 0.89 -7.02 15.02
N ASP A 132 0.33 -7.49 16.15
CA ASP A 132 -0.63 -6.71 16.94
C ASP A 132 0.08 -6.08 18.16
N PRO A 133 0.30 -4.75 18.14
CA PRO A 133 0.96 -4.05 19.24
C PRO A 133 0.10 -3.92 20.50
N ARG A 134 -1.15 -4.37 20.47
CA ARG A 134 -2.07 -4.35 21.61
C ARG A 134 -2.19 -5.69 22.31
N SER A 135 -1.53 -6.73 21.79
CA SER A 135 -1.43 -8.02 22.48
C SER A 135 -0.60 -7.85 23.76
N GLU A 136 -0.82 -8.70 24.75
CA GLU A 136 -0.33 -8.56 26.14
C GLU A 136 1.21 -8.61 26.33
N GLU A 137 1.99 -8.54 25.26
CA GLU A 137 3.45 -8.72 25.25
C GLU A 137 4.17 -7.38 25.06
N HIS A 138 4.27 -6.58 26.11
CA HIS A 138 4.72 -5.18 26.04
C HIS A 138 6.23 -4.97 25.84
N THR A 139 7.11 -5.89 26.25
CA THR A 139 8.57 -5.68 26.19
C THR A 139 9.21 -6.07 24.87
N SER A 140 8.73 -7.11 24.22
CA SER A 140 9.18 -7.54 22.88
C SER A 140 8.58 -6.68 21.75
N GLU A 141 7.51 -5.95 22.03
CA GLU A 141 6.81 -5.08 21.08
C GLU A 141 7.73 -3.99 20.50
N LEU A 142 8.44 -3.26 21.35
CA LEU A 142 9.37 -2.20 20.91
C LEU A 142 10.50 -2.75 20.04
N GLN A 143 11.01 -3.95 20.38
CA GLN A 143 12.08 -4.59 19.63
C GLN A 143 11.61 -5.10 18.27
N SER A 144 10.43 -5.74 18.19
CA SER A 144 9.87 -6.21 16.93
C SER A 144 9.40 -5.06 16.04
N GLN A 145 8.80 -4.01 16.59
CA GLN A 145 8.46 -2.81 15.83
C GLN A 145 9.69 -2.13 15.24
N SER A 146 10.80 -2.03 15.99
CA SER A 146 12.04 -1.44 15.49
C SER A 146 12.66 -2.28 14.37
N VAL A 147 12.66 -3.62 14.48
CA VAL A 147 13.15 -4.54 13.44
C VAL A 147 12.30 -4.45 12.17
N ILE A 148 10.97 -4.45 12.31
CA ILE A 148 10.05 -4.31 11.17
C ILE A 148 10.23 -2.94 10.51
N SER A 149 10.30 -1.87 11.30
CA SER A 149 10.50 -0.51 10.81
C SER A 149 11.82 -0.37 10.09
N TYR A 150 12.89 -0.94 10.62
CA TYR A 150 14.21 -0.96 9.98
C TYR A 150 14.21 -1.76 8.67
N ALA A 151 13.61 -2.95 8.66
CA ALA A 151 13.48 -3.76 7.45
C ALA A 151 12.70 -3.03 6.35
N VAL A 152 11.59 -2.37 6.71
CA VAL A 152 10.80 -1.54 5.77
C VAL A 152 11.61 -0.35 5.28
N PHE A 153 12.39 0.30 6.16
CA PHE A 153 13.26 1.43 5.81
C PHE A 153 14.37 1.01 4.84
N CYS A 154 15.05 -0.11 5.10
CA CYS A 154 16.10 -0.65 4.21
C CYS A 154 15.56 -1.00 2.82
N LEU A 155 14.29 -1.39 2.70
CA LEU A 155 13.66 -1.72 1.42
C LEU A 155 13.27 -0.48 0.61
N ASP A 156 13.24 0.70 1.21
CA ASP A 156 12.92 1.96 0.52
C ASP A 156 14.08 2.49 -0.35
N GLY A 157 15.29 1.91 -0.22
CA GLY A 157 16.44 2.38 -0.99
C GLY A 157 16.84 3.83 -0.68
N SER A 158 16.31 4.42 0.38
CA SER A 158 16.73 5.73 0.88
C SER A 158 18.03 5.57 1.68
N THR A 159 19.11 5.23 0.99
CA THR A 159 20.44 5.56 1.47
C THR A 159 20.59 7.07 1.39
N VAL A 160 20.88 7.68 2.52
CA VAL A 160 21.27 9.06 2.76
C VAL A 160 22.25 9.57 1.70
#